data_5aca4e1d939ab6c506d00d7d19081993
#
_entry.id   5aca4e1d939ab6c506d00d7d19081993
#
_cell.length_a   1.000
_cell.length_b   1.000
_cell.length_c   1.000
_cell.angle_alpha   90.00
_cell.angle_beta   90.00
_cell.angle_gamma   90.00
#
_symmetry.space_group_name_H-M   'P 1'
#
loop_
_entity.id
_entity.type
_entity.pdbx_description
1 polymer ?
#
loop_
_entity_poly.entity_id
_entity_poly.type
_entity_poly.pdbx_seq_one_letter_code
_entity_poly.pdbx_strand_id
1 'polypeptide(L)'
;MKSSFHVVPWAHTATLYEVNIRQYTPEGTFAAFARHLPRFKDMGVSVLWFMPITPISMEGRQGSLGSYYACSSYTDINPEFGNKEDFKWLVKEAHALGLKVIIDWVANHTGCDHHWTVEHPDWIMKDEQGNFTERNGWKDVIDLNFAVPEMRHELIKAMRYWVNEFDIDGFRCDMAHLVPLDFWQQARLSCELTKPLFWLAECEVQDYHQVFDATYAWWWMHETGRYAEGHSSLHEIRNVLHAYTQYPRHAIKLFFTSNHDENSWNGTEYEKYGSAAMAWSVFTFTWSGMPLIYSGQENPLLKRLAFFDKDLIEWKEQPSLHSFYQKLSRLRAENPAIYKGETHILPSDQDHSLMAFFRRSGNHIVLVLLNVSKQNRLPIHIHHDWLKGNFRNVFSELSFQFSHSEKFELQSGEYLVYEKIMD
;
A
#
# COMPACT_ATOMS: atom_id res chain seq x y z
N MET A 1 -11.03 21.53 5.15
CA MET A 1 -11.05 21.49 6.64
C MET A 1 -9.64 21.21 7.15
N LYS A 2 -9.24 21.76 8.30
CA LYS A 2 -7.96 21.39 8.91
C LYS A 2 -8.16 20.07 9.65
N SER A 3 -7.35 19.04 9.36
CA SER A 3 -7.30 17.83 10.19
C SER A 3 -6.90 18.24 11.61
N SER A 4 -7.54 17.65 12.61
CA SER A 4 -7.14 17.75 14.02
C SER A 4 -5.95 16.84 14.34
N PHE A 5 -5.58 15.96 13.43
CA PHE A 5 -4.51 14.97 13.57
C PHE A 5 -3.29 15.36 12.76
N HIS A 6 -2.12 14.96 13.23
CA HIS A 6 -0.86 15.17 12.54
C HIS A 6 -0.36 13.83 11.96
N VAL A 7 0.03 13.88 10.69
CA VAL A 7 0.70 12.75 10.02
C VAL A 7 2.01 12.45 10.77
N VAL A 8 2.26 11.18 11.06
CA VAL A 8 3.52 10.76 11.66
C VAL A 8 4.69 11.11 10.72
N PRO A 9 5.77 11.76 11.20
CA PRO A 9 6.82 12.30 10.33
C PRO A 9 7.47 11.28 9.40
N TRP A 10 7.64 10.03 9.86
CA TRP A 10 8.26 8.97 9.07
C TRP A 10 7.42 8.51 7.86
N ALA A 11 6.10 8.77 7.84
CA ALA A 11 5.22 8.37 6.73
C ALA A 11 5.62 9.00 5.39
N HIS A 12 6.17 10.21 5.40
CA HIS A 12 6.53 10.92 4.17
C HIS A 12 7.66 10.23 3.39
N THR A 13 8.58 9.56 4.08
CA THR A 13 9.70 8.85 3.45
C THR A 13 9.49 7.34 3.36
N ALA A 14 8.37 6.84 3.88
CA ALA A 14 8.13 5.42 4.05
C ALA A 14 7.93 4.68 2.72
N THR A 15 8.44 3.46 2.68
CA THR A 15 8.07 2.39 1.75
C THR A 15 7.29 1.34 2.53
N LEU A 16 6.04 1.11 2.13
CA LEU A 16 5.15 0.15 2.77
C LEU A 16 5.30 -1.22 2.09
N TYR A 17 5.36 -2.28 2.89
CA TYR A 17 5.36 -3.67 2.42
C TYR A 17 4.16 -4.40 3.02
N GLU A 18 3.28 -4.90 2.17
CA GLU A 18 2.12 -5.69 2.57
C GLU A 18 2.51 -7.16 2.74
N VAL A 19 2.31 -7.67 3.95
CA VAL A 19 2.71 -9.01 4.37
C VAL A 19 1.52 -9.96 4.34
N ASN A 20 1.55 -10.90 3.40
CA ASN A 20 0.65 -12.06 3.40
C ASN A 20 1.34 -13.22 4.14
N ILE A 21 1.14 -13.28 5.47
CA ILE A 21 1.85 -14.22 6.34
C ILE A 21 1.62 -15.69 5.96
N ARG A 22 0.38 -16.04 5.56
CA ARG A 22 0.00 -17.40 5.13
C ARG A 22 0.82 -17.90 3.96
N GLN A 23 1.09 -17.02 2.99
CA GLN A 23 1.69 -17.38 1.70
C GLN A 23 3.20 -17.14 1.64
N TYR A 24 3.76 -16.44 2.66
CA TYR A 24 5.13 -15.95 2.59
C TYR A 24 6.18 -17.04 2.79
N THR A 25 5.99 -17.92 3.77
CA THR A 25 6.89 -19.07 4.03
C THR A 25 6.12 -20.38 4.00
N PRO A 26 6.82 -21.53 3.82
CA PRO A 26 6.16 -22.84 3.92
C PRO A 26 5.42 -23.04 5.24
N GLU A 27 5.98 -22.56 6.34
CA GLU A 27 5.35 -22.63 7.66
C GLU A 27 4.14 -21.69 7.74
N GLY A 28 4.22 -20.49 7.18
CA GLY A 28 3.18 -19.45 7.22
C GLY A 28 3.02 -18.84 8.61
N THR A 29 4.11 -18.75 9.39
CA THR A 29 4.09 -18.31 10.79
C THR A 29 4.91 -17.05 11.02
N PHE A 30 4.61 -16.32 12.11
CA PHE A 30 5.38 -15.14 12.53
C PHE A 30 6.85 -15.46 12.77
N ALA A 31 7.14 -16.58 13.40
CA ALA A 31 8.50 -17.02 13.68
C ALA A 31 9.30 -17.30 12.39
N ALA A 32 8.67 -17.90 11.40
CA ALA A 32 9.30 -18.14 10.10
C ALA A 32 9.50 -16.84 9.32
N PHE A 33 8.49 -15.96 9.31
CA PHE A 33 8.57 -14.65 8.65
C PHE A 33 9.66 -13.76 9.26
N ALA A 34 9.81 -13.76 10.57
CA ALA A 34 10.80 -12.92 11.27
C ALA A 34 12.25 -13.12 10.79
N ARG A 35 12.57 -14.32 10.27
CA ARG A 35 13.90 -14.61 9.67
C ARG A 35 14.22 -13.72 8.47
N HIS A 36 13.18 -13.12 7.84
CA HIS A 36 13.29 -12.26 6.65
C HIS A 36 13.35 -10.76 7.00
N LEU A 37 13.17 -10.36 8.27
CA LEU A 37 13.20 -8.95 8.67
C LEU A 37 14.48 -8.20 8.23
N PRO A 38 15.70 -8.80 8.35
CA PRO A 38 16.93 -8.15 7.86
C PRO A 38 16.87 -7.83 6.36
N ARG A 39 16.25 -8.70 5.55
CA ARG A 39 16.11 -8.49 4.10
C ARG A 39 15.20 -7.30 3.77
N PHE A 40 14.12 -7.11 4.53
CA PHE A 40 13.26 -5.93 4.36
C PHE A 40 14.00 -4.64 4.70
N LYS A 41 14.77 -4.65 5.79
CA LYS A 41 15.61 -3.51 6.15
C LYS A 41 16.64 -3.20 5.06
N ASP A 42 17.30 -4.19 4.51
CA ASP A 42 18.25 -4.03 3.42
C ASP A 42 17.59 -3.50 2.15
N MET A 43 16.38 -3.97 1.83
CA MET A 43 15.60 -3.47 0.68
C MET A 43 15.09 -2.03 0.86
N GLY A 44 15.23 -1.45 2.07
CA GLY A 44 14.78 -0.09 2.38
C GLY A 44 13.29 0.02 2.69
N VAL A 45 12.61 -1.10 2.95
CA VAL A 45 11.27 -1.11 3.55
C VAL A 45 11.33 -0.46 4.91
N SER A 46 10.35 0.34 5.25
CA SER A 46 10.25 1.01 6.54
C SER A 46 9.00 0.63 7.33
N VAL A 47 7.96 0.15 6.67
CA VAL A 47 6.70 -0.25 7.30
C VAL A 47 6.27 -1.62 6.79
N LEU A 48 6.00 -2.54 7.71
CA LEU A 48 5.36 -3.82 7.43
C LEU A 48 3.88 -3.72 7.78
N TRP A 49 3.02 -3.88 6.79
CA TRP A 49 1.58 -4.01 6.98
C TRP A 49 1.20 -5.48 6.92
N PHE A 50 0.82 -6.04 8.06
CA PHE A 50 0.30 -7.40 8.13
C PHE A 50 -1.18 -7.43 7.74
N MET A 51 -1.55 -8.21 6.72
CA MET A 51 -2.93 -8.60 6.45
C MET A 51 -3.56 -9.15 7.73
N PRO A 52 -4.91 -9.28 7.85
CA PRO A 52 -5.54 -9.60 9.13
C PRO A 52 -4.92 -10.84 9.79
N ILE A 53 -4.52 -10.68 11.05
CA ILE A 53 -3.83 -11.70 11.87
C ILE A 53 -4.75 -12.36 12.88
N THR A 54 -6.02 -11.98 12.90
CA THR A 54 -7.05 -12.47 13.82
C THR A 54 -7.58 -13.83 13.40
N PRO A 55 -8.18 -14.63 14.32
CA PRO A 55 -8.77 -15.91 13.99
C PRO A 55 -9.89 -15.77 12.97
N ILE A 56 -10.03 -16.78 12.11
CA ILE A 56 -11.00 -16.79 11.01
C ILE A 56 -12.21 -17.62 11.38
N SER A 57 -13.40 -17.09 11.09
CA SER A 57 -14.70 -17.77 11.26
C SER A 57 -14.71 -19.14 10.57
N MET A 58 -15.35 -20.11 11.22
CA MET A 58 -15.61 -21.43 10.65
C MET A 58 -16.96 -21.47 9.93
N GLU A 59 -17.93 -20.71 10.43
CA GLU A 59 -19.26 -20.62 9.81
C GLU A 59 -19.17 -19.76 8.53
N GLY A 60 -19.73 -20.24 7.45
CA GLY A 60 -19.69 -19.57 6.15
C GLY A 60 -18.32 -19.63 5.45
N ARG A 61 -17.34 -20.32 6.02
CA ARG A 61 -15.96 -20.37 5.51
C ARG A 61 -15.89 -20.77 4.03
N GLN A 62 -15.16 -19.98 3.26
CA GLN A 62 -14.85 -20.27 1.87
C GLN A 62 -13.46 -20.91 1.75
N GLY A 63 -13.26 -21.86 0.83
CA GLY A 63 -12.02 -22.62 0.69
C GLY A 63 -11.65 -23.44 1.94
N SER A 64 -10.42 -23.86 2.04
CA SER A 64 -9.96 -24.71 3.16
C SER A 64 -9.60 -23.90 4.42
N LEU A 65 -9.11 -22.65 4.27
CA LEU A 65 -8.59 -21.83 5.37
C LEU A 65 -9.43 -20.56 5.63
N GLY A 66 -10.32 -20.21 4.71
CA GLY A 66 -11.20 -19.03 4.85
C GLY A 66 -10.53 -17.70 4.55
N SER A 67 -11.39 -16.66 4.56
CA SER A 67 -10.98 -15.28 4.37
C SER A 67 -10.28 -14.74 5.61
N TYR A 68 -9.15 -14.07 5.42
CA TYR A 68 -8.48 -13.28 6.47
C TYR A 68 -9.40 -12.22 7.10
N TYR A 69 -10.38 -11.75 6.32
CA TYR A 69 -11.31 -10.67 6.69
C TYR A 69 -12.57 -11.17 7.43
N ALA A 70 -12.77 -12.49 7.58
CA ALA A 70 -13.87 -13.08 8.34
C ALA A 70 -13.43 -13.31 9.81
N CYS A 71 -13.23 -12.23 10.56
CA CYS A 71 -12.71 -12.25 11.94
C CYS A 71 -13.68 -12.89 12.92
N SER A 72 -13.24 -13.87 13.73
CA SER A 72 -14.05 -14.47 14.82
C SER A 72 -13.68 -13.96 16.22
N SER A 73 -12.59 -13.19 16.36
CA SER A 73 -12.18 -12.50 17.59
C SER A 73 -11.27 -11.33 17.28
N TYR A 74 -11.57 -10.16 17.82
CA TYR A 74 -10.78 -8.93 17.57
C TYR A 74 -9.48 -8.84 18.39
N THR A 75 -9.27 -9.69 19.40
CA THR A 75 -8.14 -9.60 20.32
C THR A 75 -7.30 -10.87 20.40
N ASP A 76 -7.55 -11.83 19.52
CA ASP A 76 -6.78 -13.07 19.44
C ASP A 76 -5.98 -13.17 18.14
N ILE A 77 -5.01 -14.09 18.14
CA ILE A 77 -4.18 -14.41 16.99
C ILE A 77 -4.73 -15.66 16.30
N ASN A 78 -4.75 -15.64 14.98
CA ASN A 78 -5.01 -16.82 14.18
C ASN A 78 -3.95 -17.91 14.50
N PRO A 79 -4.37 -19.09 15.03
CA PRO A 79 -3.43 -20.16 15.39
C PRO A 79 -2.61 -20.69 14.21
N GLU A 80 -3.03 -20.43 12.97
CA GLU A 80 -2.25 -20.71 11.76
C GLU A 80 -0.90 -19.96 11.77
N PHE A 81 -0.86 -18.75 12.33
CA PHE A 81 0.32 -17.86 12.29
C PHE A 81 1.21 -17.97 13.53
N GLY A 82 0.73 -18.57 14.60
CA GLY A 82 1.39 -18.67 15.90
C GLY A 82 0.51 -18.21 17.05
N ASN A 83 1.09 -17.53 18.02
CA ASN A 83 0.41 -17.03 19.22
C ASN A 83 0.75 -15.56 19.50
N LYS A 84 0.21 -15.01 20.60
CA LYS A 84 0.42 -13.60 21.00
C LYS A 84 1.89 -13.29 21.32
N GLU A 85 2.60 -14.20 21.93
CA GLU A 85 4.01 -14.08 22.26
C GLU A 85 4.87 -14.04 20.99
N ASP A 86 4.54 -14.88 20.01
CA ASP A 86 5.24 -14.89 18.70
C ASP A 86 5.07 -13.56 17.97
N PHE A 87 3.86 -12.99 17.96
CA PHE A 87 3.62 -11.71 17.32
C PHE A 87 4.29 -10.55 18.08
N LYS A 88 4.23 -10.55 19.42
CA LYS A 88 4.90 -9.56 20.26
C LYS A 88 6.42 -9.57 20.05
N TRP A 89 6.99 -10.76 19.96
CA TRP A 89 8.39 -10.93 19.63
C TRP A 89 8.73 -10.42 18.22
N LEU A 90 7.92 -10.75 17.21
CA LEU A 90 8.09 -10.27 15.84
C LEU A 90 8.12 -8.73 15.78
N VAL A 91 7.17 -8.05 16.43
CA VAL A 91 7.10 -6.59 16.48
C VAL A 91 8.36 -6.01 17.11
N LYS A 92 8.82 -6.60 18.22
CA LYS A 92 10.06 -6.19 18.89
C LYS A 92 11.30 -6.34 17.99
N GLU A 93 11.43 -7.46 17.27
CA GLU A 93 12.54 -7.68 16.33
C GLU A 93 12.47 -6.70 15.14
N ALA A 94 11.26 -6.42 14.62
CA ALA A 94 11.05 -5.42 13.58
C ALA A 94 11.50 -4.02 14.06
N HIS A 95 11.08 -3.61 15.25
CA HIS A 95 11.49 -2.34 15.86
C HIS A 95 13.00 -2.25 16.09
N ALA A 96 13.66 -3.35 16.50
CA ALA A 96 15.12 -3.38 16.66
C ALA A 96 15.88 -3.11 15.36
N LEU A 97 15.27 -3.41 14.21
CA LEU A 97 15.78 -3.08 12.88
C LEU A 97 15.32 -1.70 12.36
N GLY A 98 14.50 -0.98 13.13
CA GLY A 98 13.92 0.31 12.75
C GLY A 98 12.75 0.20 11.78
N LEU A 99 12.17 -0.98 11.63
CA LEU A 99 10.93 -1.20 10.87
C LEU A 99 9.73 -0.84 11.73
N LYS A 100 8.69 -0.29 11.10
CA LYS A 100 7.38 -0.04 11.70
C LYS A 100 6.44 -1.20 11.39
N VAL A 101 5.50 -1.46 12.29
CA VAL A 101 4.51 -2.53 12.12
C VAL A 101 3.11 -1.96 12.22
N ILE A 102 2.30 -2.15 11.18
CA ILE A 102 0.87 -1.86 11.21
C ILE A 102 0.09 -3.15 10.94
N ILE A 103 -1.11 -3.23 11.48
CA ILE A 103 -2.01 -4.36 11.26
C ILE A 103 -3.23 -3.93 10.45
N ASP A 104 -3.79 -4.88 9.73
CA ASP A 104 -5.08 -4.72 9.08
C ASP A 104 -6.21 -4.73 10.11
N TRP A 105 -7.14 -3.79 9.99
CA TRP A 105 -8.26 -3.65 10.91
C TRP A 105 -9.59 -3.71 10.17
N VAL A 106 -10.32 -4.79 10.38
CA VAL A 106 -11.61 -5.07 9.74
C VAL A 106 -12.74 -4.57 10.66
N ALA A 107 -13.18 -3.34 10.42
CA ALA A 107 -14.18 -2.71 11.29
C ALA A 107 -15.62 -2.76 10.77
N ASN A 108 -15.82 -2.91 9.44
CA ASN A 108 -17.17 -2.89 8.87
C ASN A 108 -17.98 -4.13 9.21
N HIS A 109 -17.33 -5.28 9.28
CA HIS A 109 -17.97 -6.60 9.42
C HIS A 109 -17.13 -7.52 10.30
N THR A 110 -17.71 -8.66 10.65
CA THR A 110 -17.05 -9.74 11.39
C THR A 110 -17.46 -11.09 10.81
N GLY A 111 -16.80 -12.18 11.22
CA GLY A 111 -17.17 -13.54 10.82
C GLY A 111 -18.52 -13.97 11.41
N CYS A 112 -19.18 -14.93 10.77
CA CYS A 112 -20.53 -15.36 11.12
C CYS A 112 -20.65 -16.02 12.51
N ASP A 113 -19.56 -16.59 13.04
CA ASP A 113 -19.49 -17.23 14.37
C ASP A 113 -18.74 -16.39 15.42
N HIS A 114 -18.56 -15.08 15.18
CA HIS A 114 -18.00 -14.19 16.20
C HIS A 114 -18.84 -14.27 17.48
N HIS A 115 -18.21 -14.34 18.66
CA HIS A 115 -18.92 -14.50 19.94
C HIS A 115 -19.99 -13.42 20.20
N TRP A 116 -19.86 -12.23 19.61
CA TRP A 116 -20.88 -11.18 19.68
C TRP A 116 -22.23 -11.58 19.06
N THR A 117 -22.25 -12.54 18.15
CA THR A 117 -23.52 -13.03 17.58
C THR A 117 -24.44 -13.66 18.63
N VAL A 118 -23.84 -14.21 19.70
CA VAL A 118 -24.54 -14.85 20.84
C VAL A 118 -24.65 -13.91 22.03
N GLU A 119 -23.54 -13.24 22.38
CA GLU A 119 -23.48 -12.39 23.58
C GLU A 119 -24.15 -11.04 23.38
N HIS A 120 -24.07 -10.48 22.19
CA HIS A 120 -24.54 -9.14 21.81
C HIS A 120 -25.16 -9.12 20.43
N PRO A 121 -26.25 -9.86 20.17
CA PRO A 121 -26.82 -10.00 18.83
C PRO A 121 -27.41 -8.69 18.25
N ASP A 122 -27.55 -7.65 19.04
CA ASP A 122 -27.93 -6.28 18.67
C ASP A 122 -26.73 -5.47 18.11
N TRP A 123 -25.50 -5.93 18.32
CA TRP A 123 -24.31 -5.33 17.74
C TRP A 123 -24.10 -5.68 16.26
N ILE A 124 -24.90 -6.64 15.76
CA ILE A 124 -24.89 -7.10 14.38
C ILE A 124 -26.11 -6.52 13.65
N MET A 125 -25.92 -6.10 12.41
CA MET A 125 -27.01 -5.63 11.56
C MET A 125 -27.99 -6.77 11.26
N LYS A 126 -29.28 -6.46 11.26
CA LYS A 126 -30.37 -7.43 10.99
C LYS A 126 -31.30 -6.92 9.91
N ASP A 127 -31.87 -7.86 9.16
CA ASP A 127 -32.98 -7.61 8.25
C ASP A 127 -34.31 -7.46 9.00
N GLU A 128 -35.38 -7.20 8.26
CA GLU A 128 -36.75 -7.07 8.82
C GLU A 128 -37.26 -8.37 9.46
N GLN A 129 -36.69 -9.51 9.11
CA GLN A 129 -37.02 -10.83 9.65
C GLN A 129 -36.18 -11.19 10.88
N GLY A 130 -35.18 -10.35 11.23
CA GLY A 130 -34.30 -10.56 12.38
C GLY A 130 -33.07 -11.41 12.09
N ASN A 131 -32.77 -11.76 10.82
CA ASN A 131 -31.57 -12.47 10.44
C ASN A 131 -30.39 -11.49 10.34
N PHE A 132 -29.21 -11.96 10.67
CA PHE A 132 -27.98 -11.18 10.44
C PHE A 132 -27.77 -10.91 8.94
N THR A 133 -27.30 -9.71 8.61
CA THR A 133 -27.15 -9.27 7.23
C THR A 133 -25.73 -8.90 6.87
N GLU A 134 -25.46 -8.96 5.58
CA GLU A 134 -24.30 -8.45 4.90
C GLU A 134 -24.77 -7.72 3.63
N ARG A 135 -24.26 -6.51 3.37
CA ARG A 135 -24.79 -5.62 2.33
C ARG A 135 -23.95 -5.55 1.07
N ASN A 136 -22.79 -6.21 1.02
CA ASN A 136 -21.82 -6.06 -0.05
C ASN A 136 -21.69 -7.34 -0.91
N GLY A 137 -22.39 -8.43 -0.56
CA GLY A 137 -22.41 -9.70 -1.29
C GLY A 137 -21.31 -10.68 -0.82
N TRP A 138 -20.66 -10.43 0.31
CA TRP A 138 -19.69 -11.33 0.92
C TRP A 138 -20.39 -12.40 1.76
N LYS A 139 -20.04 -13.67 1.53
CA LYS A 139 -20.83 -14.81 2.04
C LYS A 139 -20.41 -15.32 3.42
N ASP A 140 -19.27 -14.89 3.91
CA ASP A 140 -18.58 -15.41 5.09
C ASP A 140 -18.48 -14.39 6.23
N VAL A 141 -19.18 -13.26 6.10
CA VAL A 141 -19.17 -12.16 7.06
C VAL A 141 -20.57 -11.61 7.33
N ILE A 142 -20.70 -10.85 8.41
CA ILE A 142 -21.91 -10.13 8.81
C ILE A 142 -21.54 -8.71 9.25
N ASP A 143 -22.39 -7.73 8.92
CA ASP A 143 -22.15 -6.31 9.16
C ASP A 143 -22.30 -5.95 10.66
N LEU A 144 -21.38 -5.11 11.17
CA LEU A 144 -21.48 -4.52 12.50
C LEU A 144 -22.47 -3.35 12.52
N ASN A 145 -23.20 -3.21 13.64
CA ASN A 145 -24.20 -2.17 13.84
C ASN A 145 -23.60 -0.94 14.54
N PHE A 146 -23.10 0.02 13.75
CA PHE A 146 -22.52 1.26 14.27
C PHE A 146 -23.51 2.23 14.93
N ALA A 147 -24.81 1.94 14.93
CA ALA A 147 -25.78 2.69 15.71
C ALA A 147 -25.72 2.34 17.21
N VAL A 148 -25.07 1.23 17.60
CA VAL A 148 -24.93 0.77 18.99
C VAL A 148 -23.64 1.32 19.60
N PRO A 149 -23.71 2.25 20.59
CA PRO A 149 -22.52 2.86 21.17
C PRO A 149 -21.60 1.88 21.90
N GLU A 150 -22.16 0.87 22.54
CA GLU A 150 -21.43 -0.17 23.28
C GLU A 150 -20.55 -1.00 22.34
N MET A 151 -21.05 -1.38 21.17
CA MET A 151 -20.28 -2.06 20.13
C MET A 151 -19.10 -1.19 19.68
N ARG A 152 -19.35 0.09 19.38
CA ARG A 152 -18.28 1.04 19.01
C ARG A 152 -17.20 1.13 20.08
N HIS A 153 -17.61 1.17 21.36
CA HIS A 153 -16.69 1.25 22.48
C HIS A 153 -15.80 0.01 22.59
N GLU A 154 -16.39 -1.20 22.49
CA GLU A 154 -15.62 -2.45 22.57
C GLU A 154 -14.68 -2.62 21.35
N LEU A 155 -15.11 -2.20 20.15
CA LEU A 155 -14.25 -2.23 18.98
C LEU A 155 -13.04 -1.29 19.14
N ILE A 156 -13.23 -0.08 19.67
CA ILE A 156 -12.14 0.87 20.00
C ILE A 156 -11.22 0.29 21.09
N LYS A 157 -11.78 -0.37 22.09
CA LYS A 157 -11.01 -1.02 23.15
C LYS A 157 -10.13 -2.14 22.59
N ALA A 158 -10.65 -2.92 21.63
CA ALA A 158 -9.88 -3.92 20.93
C ALA A 158 -8.74 -3.30 20.11
N MET A 159 -8.95 -2.17 19.43
CA MET A 159 -7.86 -1.43 18.73
C MET A 159 -6.77 -0.99 19.72
N ARG A 160 -7.17 -0.40 20.85
CA ARG A 160 -6.23 0.02 21.90
C ARG A 160 -5.43 -1.14 22.48
N TYR A 161 -6.04 -2.32 22.60
CA TYR A 161 -5.36 -3.54 23.06
C TYR A 161 -4.13 -3.84 22.20
N TRP A 162 -4.25 -3.79 20.86
CA TRP A 162 -3.12 -4.02 19.96
C TRP A 162 -2.01 -2.96 20.10
N VAL A 163 -2.39 -1.70 20.28
CA VAL A 163 -1.42 -0.62 20.51
C VAL A 163 -0.67 -0.80 21.82
N ASN A 164 -1.38 -1.10 22.90
CA ASN A 164 -0.81 -1.13 24.26
C ASN A 164 -0.01 -2.41 24.53
N GLU A 165 -0.51 -3.56 24.07
CA GLU A 165 0.10 -4.86 24.38
C GLU A 165 1.19 -5.27 23.37
N PHE A 166 1.07 -4.84 22.11
CA PHE A 166 1.99 -5.26 21.04
C PHE A 166 2.84 -4.12 20.49
N ASP A 167 2.60 -2.89 20.93
CA ASP A 167 3.34 -1.70 20.50
C ASP A 167 3.32 -1.46 18.98
N ILE A 168 2.25 -1.84 18.29
CA ILE A 168 2.10 -1.59 16.84
C ILE A 168 2.12 -0.10 16.53
N ASP A 169 2.53 0.27 15.31
CA ASP A 169 2.72 1.67 14.89
C ASP A 169 1.53 2.24 14.10
N GLY A 170 0.46 1.47 13.92
CA GLY A 170 -0.73 1.96 13.23
C GLY A 170 -1.63 0.88 12.68
N PHE A 171 -2.57 1.32 11.85
CA PHE A 171 -3.60 0.48 11.25
C PHE A 171 -3.75 0.75 9.75
N ARG A 172 -3.98 -0.30 8.98
CA ARG A 172 -4.68 -0.22 7.70
C ARG A 172 -6.14 -0.59 7.98
N CYS A 173 -7.05 0.30 7.67
CA CYS A 173 -8.47 0.11 7.96
C CYS A 173 -9.20 -0.34 6.70
N ASP A 174 -9.64 -1.60 6.76
CA ASP A 174 -10.37 -2.28 5.71
C ASP A 174 -11.68 -1.56 5.39
N MET A 175 -11.99 -1.38 4.08
CA MET A 175 -13.22 -0.78 3.59
C MET A 175 -13.66 0.44 4.41
N ALA A 176 -12.73 1.32 4.76
CA ALA A 176 -12.90 2.37 5.75
C ALA A 176 -14.12 3.27 5.51
N HIS A 177 -14.50 3.48 4.23
CA HIS A 177 -15.63 4.32 3.84
C HIS A 177 -17.02 3.72 4.15
N LEU A 178 -17.09 2.42 4.47
CA LEU A 178 -18.32 1.75 4.93
C LEU A 178 -18.56 1.95 6.42
N VAL A 179 -17.57 2.45 7.14
CA VAL A 179 -17.60 2.72 8.59
C VAL A 179 -17.75 4.23 8.81
N PRO A 180 -18.63 4.68 9.73
CA PRO A 180 -18.84 6.10 9.97
C PRO A 180 -17.57 6.87 10.32
N LEU A 181 -17.37 8.03 9.73
CA LEU A 181 -16.16 8.85 9.92
C LEU A 181 -15.98 9.28 11.38
N ASP A 182 -17.08 9.55 12.09
CA ASP A 182 -17.04 9.92 13.50
C ASP A 182 -16.57 8.77 14.41
N PHE A 183 -16.83 7.50 14.02
CA PHE A 183 -16.22 6.35 14.70
C PHE A 183 -14.69 6.38 14.56
N TRP A 184 -14.18 6.61 13.35
CA TRP A 184 -12.73 6.68 13.13
C TRP A 184 -12.08 7.84 13.91
N GLN A 185 -12.78 8.98 14.02
CA GLN A 185 -12.31 10.10 14.86
C GLN A 185 -12.16 9.67 16.33
N GLN A 186 -13.18 9.00 16.88
CA GLN A 186 -13.16 8.50 18.26
C GLN A 186 -12.07 7.44 18.45
N ALA A 187 -11.94 6.50 17.49
CA ALA A 187 -10.94 5.45 17.52
C ALA A 187 -9.53 6.04 17.55
N ARG A 188 -9.23 6.97 16.64
CA ARG A 188 -7.91 7.62 16.56
C ARG A 188 -7.58 8.39 17.83
N LEU A 189 -8.48 9.22 18.33
CA LEU A 189 -8.28 9.95 19.59
C LEU A 189 -8.00 9.00 20.77
N SER A 190 -8.69 7.85 20.81
CA SER A 190 -8.52 6.87 21.88
C SER A 190 -7.22 6.07 21.75
N CYS A 191 -6.86 5.64 20.56
CA CYS A 191 -5.65 4.85 20.32
C CYS A 191 -4.37 5.66 20.46
N GLU A 192 -4.39 6.95 20.11
CA GLU A 192 -3.22 7.84 20.16
C GLU A 192 -2.94 8.43 21.56
N LEU A 193 -3.65 8.00 22.61
CA LEU A 193 -3.36 8.41 23.99
C LEU A 193 -1.95 7.99 24.46
N THR A 194 -1.39 6.94 23.89
CA THR A 194 -0.07 6.39 24.25
C THR A 194 1.03 6.90 23.34
N LYS A 195 0.81 6.89 22.04
CA LYS A 195 1.77 7.33 21.02
C LYS A 195 1.06 7.71 19.72
N PRO A 196 1.67 8.57 18.88
CA PRO A 196 1.17 8.83 17.52
C PRO A 196 1.21 7.54 16.68
N LEU A 197 0.16 7.32 15.89
CA LEU A 197 -0.01 6.14 15.02
C LEU A 197 -0.18 6.57 13.57
N PHE A 198 0.16 5.67 12.65
CA PHE A 198 -0.13 5.82 11.23
C PHE A 198 -1.49 5.20 10.90
N TRP A 199 -2.31 5.95 10.15
CA TRP A 199 -3.66 5.54 9.76
C TRP A 199 -3.80 5.52 8.25
N LEU A 200 -3.95 4.32 7.71
CA LEU A 200 -4.19 4.08 6.29
C LEU A 200 -5.62 3.61 6.08
N ALA A 201 -6.40 4.36 5.30
CA ALA A 201 -7.75 3.96 4.94
C ALA A 201 -7.78 3.28 3.57
N GLU A 202 -8.39 2.10 3.50
CA GLU A 202 -8.82 1.57 2.23
C GLU A 202 -10.08 2.29 1.77
N CYS A 203 -9.88 3.40 1.14
CA CYS A 203 -10.91 4.20 0.46
C CYS A 203 -10.26 5.28 -0.41
N GLU A 204 -11.09 5.99 -1.16
CA GLU A 204 -10.66 7.12 -1.97
C GLU A 204 -11.49 8.39 -1.69
N VAL A 205 -12.19 8.40 -0.55
CA VAL A 205 -13.03 9.51 -0.13
C VAL A 205 -12.19 10.61 0.52
N GLN A 206 -12.23 11.82 -0.06
CA GLN A 206 -11.41 12.95 0.38
C GLN A 206 -11.64 13.32 1.86
N ASP A 207 -12.88 13.25 2.35
CA ASP A 207 -13.22 13.62 3.72
C ASP A 207 -12.56 12.73 4.78
N TYR A 208 -12.16 11.51 4.42
CA TYR A 208 -11.47 10.60 5.33
C TYR A 208 -10.08 11.09 5.73
N HIS A 209 -9.47 11.99 4.96
CA HIS A 209 -8.24 12.68 5.37
C HIS A 209 -8.42 13.65 6.55
N GLN A 210 -9.63 13.85 7.05
CA GLN A 210 -9.84 14.48 8.36
C GLN A 210 -9.34 13.61 9.52
N VAL A 211 -9.25 12.29 9.30
CA VAL A 211 -8.83 11.30 10.28
C VAL A 211 -7.61 10.52 9.84
N PHE A 212 -7.53 10.12 8.58
CA PHE A 212 -6.50 9.23 8.06
C PHE A 212 -5.33 10.01 7.45
N ASP A 213 -4.12 9.49 7.66
CA ASP A 213 -2.89 10.04 7.08
C ASP A 213 -2.79 9.72 5.60
N ALA A 214 -3.19 8.50 5.24
CA ALA A 214 -3.13 8.00 3.86
C ALA A 214 -4.43 7.34 3.43
N THR A 215 -4.74 7.45 2.13
CA THR A 215 -5.80 6.72 1.44
C THR A 215 -5.27 6.10 0.16
N TYR A 216 -5.95 5.07 -0.33
CA TYR A 216 -5.55 4.38 -1.56
C TYR A 216 -5.67 5.27 -2.79
N ALA A 217 -4.84 5.02 -3.81
CA ALA A 217 -4.94 5.62 -5.14
C ALA A 217 -5.65 4.64 -6.12
N TRP A 218 -6.85 4.19 -5.75
CA TRP A 218 -7.62 3.24 -6.53
C TRP A 218 -7.93 3.75 -7.94
N TRP A 219 -8.32 5.02 -8.09
CA TRP A 219 -8.60 5.61 -9.40
C TRP A 219 -7.39 5.53 -10.31
N TRP A 220 -6.22 5.87 -9.80
CA TRP A 220 -4.98 5.78 -10.56
C TRP A 220 -4.70 4.34 -10.98
N MET A 221 -4.80 3.39 -10.06
CA MET A 221 -4.52 1.98 -10.32
C MET A 221 -5.48 1.40 -11.36
N HIS A 222 -6.78 1.65 -11.23
CA HIS A 222 -7.78 1.21 -12.20
C HIS A 222 -7.58 1.88 -13.56
N GLU A 223 -7.27 3.19 -13.60
CA GLU A 223 -7.08 3.91 -14.86
C GLU A 223 -5.82 3.47 -15.59
N THR A 224 -4.73 3.13 -14.87
CA THR A 224 -3.53 2.53 -15.48
C THR A 224 -3.80 1.13 -16.02
N GLY A 225 -4.62 0.33 -15.35
CA GLY A 225 -5.08 -0.96 -15.86
C GLY A 225 -5.89 -0.81 -17.15
N ARG A 226 -6.88 0.08 -17.18
CA ARG A 226 -7.67 0.39 -18.38
C ARG A 226 -6.81 0.89 -19.54
N TYR A 227 -5.78 1.70 -19.24
CA TYR A 227 -4.81 2.14 -20.24
C TYR A 227 -4.04 0.95 -20.82
N ALA A 228 -3.57 0.03 -20.01
CA ALA A 228 -2.84 -1.15 -20.46
C ALA A 228 -3.70 -2.07 -21.37
N GLU A 229 -5.00 -2.11 -21.12
CA GLU A 229 -6.01 -2.80 -21.94
C GLU A 229 -6.40 -2.04 -23.23
N GLY A 230 -5.99 -0.78 -23.35
CA GLY A 230 -6.35 0.08 -24.50
C GLY A 230 -7.72 0.75 -24.36
N HIS A 231 -8.30 0.77 -23.17
CA HIS A 231 -9.61 1.37 -22.86
C HIS A 231 -9.50 2.76 -22.24
N SER A 232 -8.30 3.30 -22.11
CA SER A 232 -8.03 4.63 -21.57
C SER A 232 -6.79 5.27 -22.21
N SER A 233 -6.40 6.45 -21.75
CA SER A 233 -5.27 7.22 -22.24
C SER A 233 -4.41 7.75 -21.08
N LEU A 234 -3.15 8.12 -21.38
CA LEU A 234 -2.31 8.83 -20.41
C LEU A 234 -2.88 10.20 -20.02
N HIS A 235 -3.72 10.80 -20.88
CA HIS A 235 -4.44 12.02 -20.54
C HIS A 235 -5.40 11.79 -19.37
N GLU A 236 -6.18 10.70 -19.38
CA GLU A 236 -7.08 10.37 -18.29
C GLU A 236 -6.32 10.06 -17.00
N ILE A 237 -5.19 9.35 -17.07
CA ILE A 237 -4.34 9.13 -15.91
C ILE A 237 -3.83 10.47 -15.34
N ARG A 238 -3.43 11.41 -16.18
CA ARG A 238 -3.02 12.77 -15.74
C ARG A 238 -4.19 13.54 -15.11
N ASN A 239 -5.42 13.38 -15.61
CA ASN A 239 -6.62 13.98 -15.02
C ASN A 239 -6.86 13.43 -13.61
N VAL A 240 -6.71 12.12 -13.38
CA VAL A 240 -6.79 11.50 -12.04
C VAL A 240 -5.71 12.07 -11.12
N LEU A 241 -4.46 12.13 -11.59
CA LEU A 241 -3.35 12.68 -10.81
C LEU A 241 -3.57 14.16 -10.48
N HIS A 242 -4.16 14.93 -11.40
CA HIS A 242 -4.54 16.32 -11.16
C HIS A 242 -5.66 16.42 -10.12
N ALA A 243 -6.67 15.55 -10.16
CA ALA A 243 -7.72 15.51 -9.15
C ALA A 243 -7.17 15.29 -7.74
N TYR A 244 -6.13 14.47 -7.58
CA TYR A 244 -5.47 14.27 -6.28
C TYR A 244 -4.78 15.54 -5.75
N THR A 245 -4.42 16.51 -6.59
CA THR A 245 -3.87 17.78 -6.12
C THR A 245 -4.89 18.65 -5.37
N GLN A 246 -6.19 18.34 -5.50
CA GLN A 246 -7.28 19.00 -4.78
C GLN A 246 -7.48 18.47 -3.36
N TYR A 247 -6.84 17.34 -3.02
CA TYR A 247 -6.86 16.79 -1.66
C TYR A 247 -6.11 17.70 -0.68
N PRO A 248 -6.37 17.60 0.64
CA PRO A 248 -5.63 18.37 1.64
C PRO A 248 -4.12 18.18 1.49
N ARG A 249 -3.32 19.22 1.75
CA ARG A 249 -1.86 19.18 1.57
C ARG A 249 -1.14 18.09 2.38
N HIS A 250 -1.74 17.65 3.48
CA HIS A 250 -1.21 16.58 4.32
C HIS A 250 -1.63 15.19 3.84
N ALA A 251 -2.55 15.10 2.90
CA ALA A 251 -3.06 13.83 2.39
C ALA A 251 -1.97 13.05 1.66
N ILE A 252 -1.78 11.81 2.05
CA ILE A 252 -0.89 10.87 1.36
C ILE A 252 -1.75 9.91 0.54
N LYS A 253 -1.41 9.74 -0.74
CA LYS A 253 -2.01 8.70 -1.60
C LYS A 253 -1.09 7.50 -1.63
N LEU A 254 -1.63 6.29 -1.36
CA LEU A 254 -0.93 5.03 -1.48
C LEU A 254 -0.99 4.55 -2.93
N PHE A 255 0.15 4.54 -3.62
CA PHE A 255 0.29 4.06 -4.99
C PHE A 255 0.81 2.63 -5.01
N PHE A 256 0.20 1.78 -5.85
CA PHE A 256 0.55 0.36 -5.95
C PHE A 256 0.20 -0.19 -7.33
N THR A 257 0.96 -1.18 -7.78
CA THR A 257 0.69 -1.93 -9.02
C THR A 257 -0.05 -3.24 -8.74
N SER A 258 0.04 -3.72 -7.51
CA SER A 258 -0.65 -4.91 -7.01
C SER A 258 -0.84 -4.82 -5.48
N ASN A 259 -1.78 -5.60 -4.94
CA ASN A 259 -1.99 -5.91 -3.54
C ASN A 259 -2.62 -7.32 -3.45
N HIS A 260 -3.04 -7.75 -2.25
CA HIS A 260 -3.64 -9.07 -2.06
C HIS A 260 -4.91 -9.29 -2.88
N ASP A 261 -5.77 -8.26 -3.04
CA ASP A 261 -6.99 -8.35 -3.84
C ASP A 261 -6.69 -8.36 -5.34
N GLU A 262 -5.91 -7.39 -5.81
CA GLU A 262 -5.55 -7.29 -7.21
C GLU A 262 -4.88 -8.56 -7.70
N ASN A 263 -3.90 -9.08 -6.96
CA ASN A 263 -3.20 -10.29 -7.33
C ASN A 263 -4.14 -11.51 -7.40
N SER A 264 -5.01 -11.67 -6.40
CA SER A 264 -5.88 -12.86 -6.32
C SER A 264 -7.03 -12.82 -7.33
N TRP A 265 -7.65 -11.65 -7.53
CA TRP A 265 -8.90 -11.52 -8.27
C TRP A 265 -8.74 -10.94 -9.69
N ASN A 266 -7.84 -9.97 -9.85
CA ASN A 266 -7.74 -9.18 -11.09
C ASN A 266 -6.49 -9.49 -11.92
N GLY A 267 -5.56 -10.28 -11.38
CA GLY A 267 -4.35 -10.71 -12.06
C GLY A 267 -3.07 -10.13 -11.48
N THR A 268 -1.97 -10.78 -11.82
CA THR A 268 -0.64 -10.28 -11.45
C THR A 268 -0.36 -8.93 -12.13
N GLU A 269 0.59 -8.15 -11.60
CA GLU A 269 1.01 -6.90 -12.28
C GLU A 269 1.53 -7.14 -13.70
N TYR A 270 2.08 -8.34 -13.97
CA TYR A 270 2.57 -8.71 -15.31
C TYR A 270 1.45 -9.07 -16.26
N GLU A 271 0.37 -9.72 -15.79
CA GLU A 271 -0.85 -9.93 -16.58
C GLU A 271 -1.51 -8.58 -16.92
N LYS A 272 -1.54 -7.66 -15.97
CA LYS A 272 -2.16 -6.34 -16.10
C LYS A 272 -1.38 -5.41 -17.02
N TYR A 273 -0.09 -5.24 -16.76
CA TYR A 273 0.72 -4.19 -17.41
C TYR A 273 1.72 -4.73 -18.44
N GLY A 274 1.92 -6.05 -18.54
CA GLY A 274 2.88 -6.66 -19.45
C GLY A 274 4.30 -6.11 -19.24
N SER A 275 4.95 -5.67 -20.30
CA SER A 275 6.28 -5.06 -20.25
C SER A 275 6.37 -3.80 -19.41
N ALA A 276 5.27 -3.07 -19.23
CA ALA A 276 5.24 -1.81 -18.49
C ALA A 276 5.14 -1.98 -16.97
N ALA A 277 5.04 -3.21 -16.42
CA ALA A 277 4.90 -3.45 -14.99
C ALA A 277 6.00 -2.74 -14.16
N MET A 278 7.25 -2.87 -14.59
CA MET A 278 8.37 -2.24 -13.90
C MET A 278 8.36 -0.70 -14.02
N ALA A 279 7.94 -0.16 -15.16
CA ALA A 279 7.81 1.29 -15.34
C ALA A 279 6.72 1.87 -14.41
N TRP A 280 5.59 1.18 -14.26
CA TRP A 280 4.55 1.57 -13.30
C TRP A 280 5.00 1.41 -11.85
N SER A 281 5.80 0.39 -11.52
CA SER A 281 6.42 0.29 -10.19
C SER A 281 7.36 1.46 -9.91
N VAL A 282 8.18 1.90 -10.89
CA VAL A 282 9.01 3.12 -10.75
C VAL A 282 8.13 4.34 -10.50
N PHE A 283 6.99 4.46 -11.18
CA PHE A 283 6.05 5.56 -10.97
C PHE A 283 5.59 5.63 -9.51
N THR A 284 5.18 4.51 -8.88
CA THR A 284 4.69 4.48 -7.49
C THR A 284 5.71 5.02 -6.49
N PHE A 285 7.00 4.82 -6.74
CA PHE A 285 8.08 5.30 -5.88
C PHE A 285 8.50 6.74 -6.15
N THR A 286 8.35 7.20 -7.37
CA THR A 286 8.88 8.51 -7.79
C THR A 286 7.83 9.62 -7.82
N TRP A 287 6.54 9.24 -7.87
CA TRP A 287 5.44 10.21 -7.76
C TRP A 287 5.21 10.67 -6.31
N SER A 288 4.41 11.74 -6.15
CA SER A 288 4.03 12.26 -4.83
C SER A 288 3.01 11.35 -4.16
N GLY A 289 3.37 10.71 -3.07
CA GLY A 289 2.53 9.76 -2.34
C GLY A 289 3.38 8.76 -1.56
N MET A 290 2.87 7.58 -1.28
CA MET A 290 3.54 6.46 -0.60
C MET A 290 3.48 5.22 -1.51
N PRO A 291 4.58 4.53 -1.78
CA PRO A 291 4.57 3.28 -2.52
C PRO A 291 4.21 2.09 -1.63
N LEU A 292 3.51 1.11 -2.22
CA LEU A 292 3.27 -0.20 -1.65
C LEU A 292 3.98 -1.27 -2.47
N ILE A 293 4.62 -2.21 -1.81
CA ILE A 293 5.11 -3.48 -2.35
C ILE A 293 4.25 -4.59 -1.74
N TYR A 294 3.59 -5.40 -2.56
CA TYR A 294 2.90 -6.61 -2.10
C TYR A 294 3.87 -7.79 -2.00
N SER A 295 3.65 -8.68 -1.04
CA SER A 295 4.42 -9.90 -0.82
C SER A 295 4.72 -10.64 -2.11
N GLY A 296 6.01 -10.78 -2.43
CA GLY A 296 6.48 -11.50 -3.61
C GLY A 296 6.80 -10.66 -4.83
N GLN A 297 6.43 -9.37 -4.88
CA GLN A 297 6.77 -8.51 -6.04
C GLN A 297 8.27 -8.40 -6.27
N GLU A 298 9.10 -8.42 -5.21
CA GLU A 298 10.54 -8.42 -5.32
C GLU A 298 11.15 -9.69 -5.92
N ASN A 299 10.32 -10.72 -6.12
CA ASN A 299 10.71 -12.03 -6.67
C ASN A 299 10.04 -12.37 -8.01
N PRO A 300 9.72 -11.50 -8.87
CA PRO A 300 8.52 -11.31 -9.68
C PRO A 300 7.40 -12.34 -9.43
N LEU A 301 6.30 -11.88 -8.83
CA LEU A 301 5.14 -12.74 -8.56
C LEU A 301 4.32 -12.94 -9.84
N LEU A 302 4.58 -14.05 -10.54
CA LEU A 302 3.98 -14.34 -11.85
C LEU A 302 2.71 -15.17 -11.76
N LYS A 303 2.22 -15.49 -10.55
CA LYS A 303 0.98 -16.25 -10.34
C LYS A 303 0.01 -15.48 -9.44
N ARG A 304 -1.27 -15.73 -9.63
CA ARG A 304 -2.33 -15.29 -8.72
C ARG A 304 -2.33 -16.21 -7.51
N LEU A 305 -2.20 -15.64 -6.33
CA LEU A 305 -2.25 -16.41 -5.08
C LEU A 305 -3.70 -16.72 -4.71
N ALA A 306 -3.98 -17.94 -4.32
CA ALA A 306 -5.29 -18.34 -3.83
C ALA A 306 -5.63 -17.60 -2.53
N PHE A 307 -6.80 -16.94 -2.48
CA PHE A 307 -7.19 -16.12 -1.36
C PHE A 307 -7.61 -16.91 -0.12
N PHE A 308 -8.36 -18.00 -0.33
CA PHE A 308 -8.98 -18.79 0.74
C PHE A 308 -8.19 -20.04 1.14
N ASP A 309 -7.08 -20.30 0.46
CA ASP A 309 -6.28 -21.50 0.63
C ASP A 309 -4.80 -21.15 0.81
N LYS A 310 -3.99 -22.11 1.23
CA LYS A 310 -2.54 -21.94 1.24
C LYS A 310 -1.98 -22.11 -0.16
N ASP A 311 -1.28 -21.09 -0.64
CA ASP A 311 -0.72 -21.04 -2.00
C ASP A 311 0.58 -20.24 -1.99
N LEU A 312 1.68 -20.93 -1.72
CA LEU A 312 2.97 -20.32 -1.40
C LEU A 312 3.54 -19.47 -2.54
N ILE A 313 4.15 -18.36 -2.14
CA ILE A 313 5.03 -17.59 -3.02
C ILE A 313 6.25 -18.45 -3.36
N GLU A 314 6.54 -18.59 -4.65
CA GLU A 314 7.67 -19.39 -5.16
C GLU A 314 8.95 -18.54 -5.13
N TRP A 315 9.60 -18.49 -3.97
CA TRP A 315 10.81 -17.70 -3.79
C TRP A 315 12.01 -18.29 -4.54
N LYS A 316 12.74 -17.42 -5.24
CA LYS A 316 14.10 -17.72 -5.68
C LYS A 316 15.05 -17.53 -4.49
N GLU A 317 16.21 -18.20 -4.52
CA GLU A 317 17.23 -18.06 -3.49
C GLU A 317 17.62 -16.58 -3.27
N GLN A 318 17.72 -15.83 -4.38
CA GLN A 318 17.85 -14.37 -4.36
C GLN A 318 16.73 -13.75 -5.19
N PRO A 319 15.82 -12.98 -4.56
CA PRO A 319 14.76 -12.30 -5.29
C PRO A 319 15.34 -11.32 -6.32
N SER A 320 15.01 -11.54 -7.60
CA SER A 320 15.68 -10.84 -8.71
C SER A 320 15.44 -9.33 -8.78
N LEU A 321 14.37 -8.85 -8.16
CA LEU A 321 14.03 -7.41 -8.08
C LEU A 321 14.37 -6.78 -6.73
N HIS A 322 15.05 -7.49 -5.82
CA HIS A 322 15.47 -6.94 -4.53
C HIS A 322 16.26 -5.64 -4.71
N SER A 323 17.31 -5.66 -5.52
CA SER A 323 18.14 -4.47 -5.80
C SER A 323 17.35 -3.34 -6.49
N PHE A 324 16.37 -3.69 -7.33
CA PHE A 324 15.48 -2.70 -7.96
C PHE A 324 14.68 -1.93 -6.91
N TYR A 325 13.98 -2.63 -6.01
CA TYR A 325 13.21 -1.98 -4.94
C TYR A 325 14.10 -1.30 -3.91
N GLN A 326 15.29 -1.84 -3.63
CA GLN A 326 16.29 -1.21 -2.75
C GLN A 326 16.69 0.18 -3.26
N LYS A 327 17.02 0.31 -4.56
CA LYS A 327 17.40 1.59 -5.17
C LYS A 327 16.25 2.60 -5.15
N LEU A 328 15.04 2.17 -5.41
CA LEU A 328 13.85 3.03 -5.36
C LEU A 328 13.51 3.47 -3.94
N SER A 329 13.55 2.56 -2.97
CA SER A 329 13.30 2.84 -1.55
C SER A 329 14.35 3.82 -0.99
N ARG A 330 15.61 3.62 -1.37
CA ARG A 330 16.70 4.51 -1.00
C ARG A 330 16.53 5.91 -1.60
N LEU A 331 16.24 6.00 -2.91
CA LEU A 331 15.96 7.28 -3.57
C LEU A 331 14.84 8.02 -2.84
N ARG A 332 13.76 7.31 -2.49
CA ARG A 332 12.63 7.89 -1.76
C ARG A 332 13.02 8.38 -0.38
N ALA A 333 13.76 7.59 0.38
CA ALA A 333 14.13 7.93 1.76
C ALA A 333 15.12 9.09 1.85
N GLU A 334 16.06 9.19 0.89
CA GLU A 334 17.18 10.10 0.94
C GLU A 334 16.99 11.37 0.10
N ASN A 335 16.20 11.33 -0.99
CA ASN A 335 16.09 12.47 -1.90
C ASN A 335 14.86 13.35 -1.62
N PRO A 336 15.05 14.60 -1.13
CA PRO A 336 13.96 15.53 -0.82
C PRO A 336 13.03 15.83 -2.00
N ALA A 337 13.53 15.73 -3.24
CA ALA A 337 12.70 15.92 -4.43
C ALA A 337 11.56 14.90 -4.49
N ILE A 338 11.78 13.68 -4.01
CA ILE A 338 10.78 12.61 -4.03
C ILE A 338 9.75 12.79 -2.91
N TYR A 339 10.17 12.87 -1.65
CA TYR A 339 9.22 12.81 -0.52
C TYR A 339 8.54 14.12 -0.15
N LYS A 340 9.07 15.27 -0.60
CA LYS A 340 8.46 16.60 -0.35
C LYS A 340 8.52 17.58 -1.52
N GLY A 341 9.04 17.13 -2.68
CA GLY A 341 9.19 17.98 -3.86
C GLY A 341 7.87 18.20 -4.60
N GLU A 342 7.86 19.25 -5.40
CA GLU A 342 6.82 19.49 -6.40
C GLU A 342 7.04 18.61 -7.65
N THR A 343 5.96 18.30 -8.34
CA THR A 343 5.98 17.55 -9.60
C THR A 343 5.77 18.51 -10.77
N HIS A 344 6.63 18.40 -11.77
CA HIS A 344 6.49 19.11 -13.03
C HIS A 344 6.40 18.08 -14.18
N ILE A 345 5.20 17.89 -14.72
CA ILE A 345 4.96 17.00 -15.86
C ILE A 345 5.55 17.66 -17.10
N LEU A 346 6.35 16.91 -17.85
CA LEU A 346 6.96 17.37 -19.07
C LEU A 346 6.01 17.17 -20.26
N PRO A 347 5.78 18.19 -21.08
CA PRO A 347 5.09 18.01 -22.35
C PRO A 347 5.93 17.15 -23.29
N SER A 348 5.29 16.32 -24.10
CA SER A 348 5.96 15.44 -25.05
C SER A 348 5.09 15.21 -26.29
N ASP A 349 5.74 15.10 -27.46
CA ASP A 349 5.09 14.63 -28.70
C ASP A 349 4.63 13.17 -28.57
N GLN A 350 5.06 12.47 -27.51
CA GLN A 350 4.76 11.07 -27.21
C GLN A 350 3.73 10.93 -26.07
N ASP A 351 2.80 11.86 -25.97
CA ASP A 351 1.82 11.97 -24.88
C ASP A 351 0.92 10.74 -24.68
N HIS A 352 0.87 9.84 -25.68
CA HIS A 352 0.13 8.57 -25.59
C HIS A 352 0.96 7.41 -25.04
N SER A 353 2.29 7.56 -24.91
CA SER A 353 3.22 6.47 -24.61
C SER A 353 4.16 6.78 -23.46
N LEU A 354 4.41 8.06 -23.20
CA LEU A 354 5.43 8.53 -22.27
C LEU A 354 4.82 9.21 -21.03
N MET A 355 5.18 8.72 -19.84
CA MET A 355 5.10 9.49 -18.60
C MET A 355 6.48 10.10 -18.31
N ALA A 356 6.59 11.43 -18.43
CA ALA A 356 7.82 12.16 -18.18
C ALA A 356 7.57 13.30 -17.22
N PHE A 357 8.39 13.40 -16.17
CA PHE A 357 8.25 14.46 -15.17
C PHE A 357 9.55 14.71 -14.40
N PHE A 358 9.66 15.93 -13.89
CA PHE A 358 10.60 16.25 -12.83
C PHE A 358 9.95 16.22 -11.46
N ARG A 359 10.72 15.78 -10.46
CA ARG A 359 10.48 16.05 -9.05
C ARG A 359 11.52 17.05 -8.58
N ARG A 360 11.13 18.07 -7.80
CA ARG A 360 12.05 19.12 -7.34
C ARG A 360 11.77 19.58 -5.92
N SER A 361 12.84 19.72 -5.14
CA SER A 361 12.83 20.38 -3.83
C SER A 361 14.13 21.19 -3.67
N GLY A 362 14.05 22.50 -3.87
CA GLY A 362 15.24 23.36 -3.93
C GLY A 362 16.17 22.93 -5.06
N ASN A 363 17.42 22.57 -4.73
CA ASN A 363 18.41 22.12 -5.69
C ASN A 363 18.33 20.61 -5.99
N HIS A 364 17.60 19.82 -5.18
CA HIS A 364 17.36 18.42 -5.45
C HIS A 364 16.38 18.26 -6.62
N ILE A 365 16.80 17.59 -7.68
CA ILE A 365 16.02 17.36 -8.89
C ILE A 365 16.13 15.89 -9.25
N VAL A 366 15.00 15.27 -9.59
CA VAL A 366 14.93 13.93 -10.16
C VAL A 366 14.14 14.00 -11.46
N LEU A 367 14.73 13.51 -12.55
CA LEU A 367 14.07 13.31 -13.84
C LEU A 367 13.60 11.86 -13.93
N VAL A 368 12.35 11.68 -14.31
CA VAL A 368 11.74 10.35 -14.51
C VAL A 368 11.16 10.28 -15.92
N LEU A 369 11.54 9.26 -16.68
CA LEU A 369 11.05 8.96 -18.03
C LEU A 369 10.58 7.51 -18.04
N LEU A 370 9.31 7.27 -18.35
CA LEU A 370 8.68 5.94 -18.33
C LEU A 370 7.98 5.69 -19.66
N ASN A 371 8.46 4.73 -20.44
CA ASN A 371 7.70 4.22 -21.57
C ASN A 371 6.69 3.19 -21.06
N VAL A 372 5.45 3.60 -20.86
CA VAL A 372 4.36 2.76 -20.35
C VAL A 372 3.54 2.10 -21.46
N SER A 373 4.01 2.21 -22.71
CA SER A 373 3.35 1.66 -23.89
C SER A 373 4.06 0.38 -24.41
N LYS A 374 3.44 -0.22 -25.42
CA LYS A 374 4.01 -1.38 -26.14
C LYS A 374 4.97 -0.95 -27.27
N GLN A 375 5.22 0.34 -27.46
CA GLN A 375 6.06 0.86 -28.52
C GLN A 375 7.54 0.68 -28.17
N ASN A 376 8.30 0.01 -29.03
CA ASN A 376 9.74 -0.06 -28.95
C ASN A 376 10.39 1.17 -29.60
N ARG A 377 11.59 1.54 -29.15
CA ARG A 377 12.40 2.63 -29.68
C ARG A 377 11.63 3.96 -29.69
N LEU A 378 10.97 4.27 -28.55
CA LEU A 378 10.26 5.52 -28.33
C LEU A 378 11.27 6.68 -28.28
N PRO A 379 11.31 7.57 -29.28
CA PRO A 379 12.21 8.71 -29.27
C PRO A 379 11.64 9.79 -28.34
N ILE A 380 12.48 10.35 -27.48
CA ILE A 380 12.12 11.38 -26.51
C ILE A 380 13.09 12.53 -26.63
N HIS A 381 12.56 13.74 -26.73
CA HIS A 381 13.36 14.95 -26.70
C HIS A 381 12.88 15.84 -25.54
N ILE A 382 13.75 16.06 -24.57
CA ILE A 382 13.49 16.92 -23.41
C ILE A 382 14.27 18.22 -23.57
N HIS A 383 13.57 19.33 -23.51
CA HIS A 383 14.16 20.66 -23.41
C HIS A 383 13.64 21.35 -22.14
N HIS A 384 14.54 21.58 -21.16
CA HIS A 384 14.15 22.17 -19.87
C HIS A 384 15.37 22.72 -19.12
N ASP A 385 15.21 23.87 -18.43
CA ASP A 385 16.31 24.48 -17.66
C ASP A 385 16.84 23.60 -16.53
N TRP A 386 15.97 22.82 -15.91
CA TRP A 386 16.37 21.92 -14.82
C TRP A 386 17.23 20.73 -15.27
N LEU A 387 17.23 20.46 -16.57
CA LEU A 387 18.01 19.35 -17.14
C LEU A 387 19.52 19.62 -17.12
N LYS A 388 19.94 20.92 -17.15
CA LYS A 388 21.36 21.27 -17.17
C LYS A 388 22.09 20.87 -15.90
N GLY A 389 23.21 20.14 -16.03
CA GLY A 389 24.11 19.78 -14.94
C GLY A 389 24.50 18.32 -14.91
N ASN A 390 25.13 17.91 -13.83
CA ASN A 390 25.55 16.55 -13.58
C ASN A 390 24.40 15.73 -12.99
N PHE A 391 24.08 14.59 -13.61
CA PHE A 391 23.06 13.66 -13.14
C PHE A 391 23.63 12.26 -13.01
N ARG A 392 23.15 11.51 -12.04
CA ARG A 392 23.43 10.09 -11.86
C ARG A 392 22.17 9.28 -12.18
N ASN A 393 22.30 8.26 -13.02
CA ASN A 393 21.22 7.28 -13.21
C ASN A 393 21.09 6.42 -11.96
N VAL A 394 19.90 6.34 -11.38
CA VAL A 394 19.63 5.66 -10.11
C VAL A 394 19.90 4.16 -10.18
N PHE A 395 19.69 3.53 -11.36
CA PHE A 395 19.84 2.09 -11.52
C PHE A 395 21.23 1.66 -11.94
N SER A 396 21.82 2.33 -12.92
CA SER A 396 23.17 2.02 -13.40
C SER A 396 24.28 2.68 -12.60
N GLU A 397 23.94 3.71 -11.80
CA GLU A 397 24.87 4.55 -11.02
C GLU A 397 25.87 5.36 -11.88
N LEU A 398 25.73 5.30 -13.19
CA LEU A 398 26.55 6.08 -14.11
C LEU A 398 26.17 7.56 -14.08
N SER A 399 27.20 8.42 -14.20
CA SER A 399 27.03 9.87 -14.26
C SER A 399 26.96 10.38 -15.69
N PHE A 400 26.12 11.39 -15.90
CA PHE A 400 25.85 12.02 -17.18
C PHE A 400 25.92 13.54 -17.03
N GLN A 401 26.59 14.20 -17.96
CA GLN A 401 26.54 15.65 -18.07
C GLN A 401 25.45 16.01 -19.07
N PHE A 402 24.32 16.55 -18.57
CA PHE A 402 23.24 17.02 -19.43
C PHE A 402 23.33 18.51 -19.74
N SER A 403 22.87 18.86 -20.93
CA SER A 403 22.61 20.23 -21.36
C SER A 403 21.17 20.65 -21.08
N HIS A 404 20.70 21.79 -21.59
CA HIS A 404 19.27 22.15 -21.52
C HIS A 404 18.38 21.30 -22.43
N SER A 405 18.99 20.52 -23.35
CA SER A 405 18.26 19.76 -24.36
C SER A 405 18.95 18.42 -24.59
N GLU A 406 18.22 17.33 -24.32
CA GLU A 406 18.73 15.96 -24.45
C GLU A 406 17.75 15.07 -25.20
N LYS A 407 18.30 14.07 -25.87
CA LYS A 407 17.54 13.03 -26.57
C LYS A 407 17.73 11.69 -25.88
N PHE A 408 16.61 10.97 -25.71
CA PHE A 408 16.58 9.62 -25.16
C PHE A 408 15.83 8.70 -26.13
N GLU A 409 16.04 7.42 -26.02
CA GLU A 409 15.26 6.38 -26.70
C GLU A 409 14.92 5.30 -25.66
N LEU A 410 13.67 4.91 -25.55
CA LEU A 410 13.20 3.91 -24.60
C LEU A 410 12.55 2.73 -25.32
N GLN A 411 12.89 1.51 -24.91
CA GLN A 411 12.16 0.32 -25.32
C GLN A 411 10.80 0.25 -24.59
N SER A 412 9.91 -0.65 -25.04
CA SER A 412 8.63 -0.91 -24.38
C SER A 412 8.85 -1.30 -22.91
N GLY A 413 8.21 -0.59 -21.99
CA GLY A 413 8.32 -0.82 -20.54
C GLY A 413 9.63 -0.34 -19.91
N GLU A 414 10.53 0.25 -20.69
CA GLU A 414 11.79 0.80 -20.17
C GLU A 414 11.54 2.09 -19.40
N TYR A 415 12.41 2.31 -18.42
CA TYR A 415 12.37 3.48 -17.54
C TYR A 415 13.78 4.04 -17.30
N LEU A 416 13.85 5.37 -17.15
CA LEU A 416 15.07 6.07 -16.75
C LEU A 416 14.75 6.99 -15.58
N VAL A 417 15.57 6.91 -14.54
CA VAL A 417 15.50 7.78 -13.37
C VAL A 417 16.87 8.39 -13.14
N TYR A 418 16.95 9.70 -13.19
CA TYR A 418 18.18 10.44 -12.97
C TYR A 418 18.02 11.40 -11.81
N GLU A 419 18.93 11.35 -10.86
CA GLU A 419 19.03 12.34 -9.79
C GLU A 419 20.18 13.31 -10.04
N LYS A 420 19.95 14.61 -9.81
CA LYS A 420 20.95 15.64 -9.96
C LYS A 420 22.00 15.51 -8.87
N ILE A 421 23.27 15.46 -9.27
CA ILE A 421 24.40 15.47 -8.35
C ILE A 421 24.54 16.89 -7.80
N MET A 422 24.60 17.00 -6.48
CA MET A 422 24.84 18.27 -5.81
C MET A 422 26.35 18.55 -5.84
N ASP A 423 26.72 19.75 -6.29
CA ASP A 423 28.09 20.24 -6.27
C ASP A 423 28.54 20.54 -4.83
#